data_23199c8655aeca926773669f1d52a729
#
_entry.id   23199c8655aeca926773669f1d52a729
#
_cell.length_a   1.000
_cell.length_b   1.000
_cell.length_c   1.000
_cell.angle_alpha   90.00
_cell.angle_beta   90.00
_cell.angle_gamma   90.00
#
_symmetry.space_group_name_H-M   'P 1'
#
loop_
_entity.id
_entity.type
_entity.pdbx_description
1 polymer ?
#
loop_
_entity_poly.entity_id
_entity_poly.type
_entity_poly.pdbx_seq_one_letter_code
_entity_poly.pdbx_strand_id
1 'polypeptide(L)'
;STDDCKAADGTDIRNYGVVDGLPEAKELMATMLDDKPENTIVFGNSSLNIMYDTVMRCWVFGTLGSTPWSKLDSVKFVCPVPGYDRHFGVTEAFGIEMVTVPMDENGPDMDAVEELVANDSSFKGIWCVPKYSNPGGVTYSDEVVRRLASMKCAAEDFRIFWDNAYTVHHLYDNPAEQDQLLDIAAPA
;
A
#
# COMPACT_ATOMS: atom_id res chain seq x y z
N SER A 1 3.03 -29.46 -24.75
CA SER A 1 3.63 -28.86 -25.97
C SER A 1 4.60 -27.76 -25.56
N THR A 2 5.60 -27.43 -26.37
CA THR A 2 6.53 -26.30 -26.10
C THR A 2 5.81 -24.95 -26.14
N ASP A 3 4.64 -24.86 -26.74
CA ASP A 3 3.87 -23.65 -26.89
C ASP A 3 3.10 -23.30 -25.61
N ASP A 4 2.82 -24.28 -24.73
CA ASP A 4 2.16 -24.07 -23.44
C ASP A 4 3.03 -23.32 -22.44
N CYS A 5 4.27 -23.03 -22.78
CA CYS A 5 5.23 -22.32 -21.94
C CYS A 5 5.57 -20.93 -22.45
N LYS A 6 4.72 -20.35 -23.31
CA LYS A 6 4.91 -19.02 -23.86
C LYS A 6 3.78 -18.09 -23.46
N ALA A 7 4.14 -16.88 -23.09
CA ALA A 7 3.20 -15.78 -22.96
C ALA A 7 2.65 -15.36 -24.35
N ALA A 8 1.60 -14.55 -24.39
CA ALA A 8 0.95 -14.11 -25.64
C ALA A 8 1.92 -13.35 -26.58
N ASP A 9 2.91 -12.67 -26.03
CA ASP A 9 3.97 -11.98 -26.77
C ASP A 9 5.11 -12.89 -27.25
N GLY A 10 5.03 -14.20 -26.93
CA GLY A 10 6.01 -15.21 -27.28
C GLY A 10 7.16 -15.41 -26.25
N THR A 11 7.14 -14.66 -25.16
CA THR A 11 8.12 -14.81 -24.07
C THR A 11 8.05 -16.20 -23.48
N ASP A 12 9.20 -16.89 -23.35
CA ASP A 12 9.30 -18.19 -22.70
C ASP A 12 9.27 -18.04 -21.18
N ILE A 13 8.15 -18.44 -20.56
CA ILE A 13 7.90 -18.28 -19.11
C ILE A 13 8.78 -19.18 -18.23
N ARG A 14 9.52 -20.11 -18.81
CA ARG A 14 10.45 -21.00 -18.09
C ARG A 14 11.82 -20.37 -17.88
N ASN A 15 12.11 -19.27 -18.57
CA ASN A 15 13.37 -18.55 -18.49
C ASN A 15 13.24 -17.38 -17.49
N TYR A 16 14.23 -16.51 -17.42
CA TYR A 16 14.27 -15.38 -16.47
C TYR A 16 13.07 -14.44 -16.54
N GLY A 17 12.22 -14.55 -17.52
CA GLY A 17 10.97 -13.83 -17.62
C GLY A 17 11.12 -12.32 -17.74
N VAL A 18 10.03 -11.63 -17.47
CA VAL A 18 9.94 -10.17 -17.48
C VAL A 18 10.05 -9.67 -16.03
N VAL A 19 10.89 -8.65 -15.81
CA VAL A 19 11.27 -8.18 -14.47
C VAL A 19 10.07 -7.67 -13.66
N ASP A 20 9.07 -7.11 -14.34
CA ASP A 20 7.88 -6.48 -13.74
C ASP A 20 6.59 -7.30 -13.90
N GLY A 21 6.69 -8.49 -14.46
CA GLY A 21 5.57 -9.43 -14.65
C GLY A 21 5.17 -9.62 -16.12
N LEU A 22 4.54 -10.76 -16.39
CA LEU A 22 4.00 -11.05 -17.72
C LEU A 22 2.87 -10.07 -18.08
N PRO A 23 2.71 -9.70 -19.37
CA PRO A 23 1.66 -8.79 -19.79
C PRO A 23 0.26 -9.22 -19.31
N GLU A 24 -0.08 -10.50 -19.47
CA GLU A 24 -1.37 -11.05 -19.06
C GLU A 24 -1.60 -10.99 -17.54
N ALA A 25 -0.54 -11.18 -16.77
CA ALA A 25 -0.61 -11.08 -15.32
C ALA A 25 -0.78 -9.61 -14.88
N LYS A 26 -0.11 -8.68 -15.55
CA LYS A 26 -0.27 -7.24 -15.30
C LYS A 26 -1.68 -6.78 -15.65
N GLU A 27 -2.25 -7.21 -16.78
CA GLU A 27 -3.64 -6.91 -17.17
C GLU A 27 -4.62 -7.44 -16.12
N LEU A 28 -4.47 -8.70 -15.67
CA LEU A 28 -5.32 -9.28 -14.64
C LEU A 28 -5.24 -8.50 -13.32
N MET A 29 -4.03 -8.21 -12.84
CA MET A 29 -3.83 -7.51 -11.58
C MET A 29 -4.30 -6.06 -11.65
N ALA A 30 -4.05 -5.37 -12.76
CA ALA A 30 -4.53 -4.01 -13.00
C ALA A 30 -6.07 -3.91 -12.91
N THR A 31 -6.78 -4.91 -13.45
CA THR A 31 -8.24 -4.99 -13.32
C THR A 31 -8.70 -5.11 -11.86
N MET A 32 -7.93 -5.82 -11.02
CA MET A 32 -8.25 -5.96 -9.58
C MET A 32 -7.91 -4.70 -8.78
N LEU A 33 -6.96 -3.90 -9.28
CA LEU A 33 -6.48 -2.67 -8.64
C LEU A 33 -7.19 -1.42 -9.13
N ASP A 34 -8.06 -1.55 -10.14
CA ASP A 34 -8.69 -0.44 -10.86
C ASP A 34 -7.67 0.55 -11.44
N ASP A 35 -6.56 0.01 -11.95
CA ASP A 35 -5.43 0.78 -12.52
C ASP A 35 -5.03 0.20 -13.89
N LYS A 36 -4.00 0.74 -14.49
CA LYS A 36 -3.48 0.35 -15.79
C LYS A 36 -2.35 -0.66 -15.70
N PRO A 37 -2.21 -1.57 -16.70
CA PRO A 37 -1.11 -2.54 -16.70
C PRO A 37 0.28 -1.90 -16.63
N GLU A 38 0.49 -0.73 -17.24
CA GLU A 38 1.77 -0.01 -17.20
C GLU A 38 2.15 0.49 -15.81
N ASN A 39 1.18 0.68 -14.92
CA ASN A 39 1.39 1.07 -13.51
C ASN A 39 1.50 -0.15 -12.58
N THR A 40 1.33 -1.35 -13.12
CA THR A 40 1.27 -2.58 -12.34
C THR A 40 2.59 -3.34 -12.43
N ILE A 41 3.11 -3.76 -11.29
CA ILE A 41 4.26 -4.66 -11.17
C ILE A 41 3.79 -5.92 -10.46
N VAL A 42 3.96 -7.08 -11.11
CA VAL A 42 3.69 -8.38 -10.49
C VAL A 42 4.98 -8.83 -9.79
N PHE A 43 4.96 -8.78 -8.47
CA PHE A 43 6.08 -9.18 -7.63
C PHE A 43 5.89 -10.62 -7.10
N GLY A 44 6.37 -10.95 -5.92
CA GLY A 44 6.16 -12.26 -5.31
C GLY A 44 4.71 -12.46 -4.80
N ASN A 45 4.52 -13.49 -4.00
CA ASN A 45 3.22 -13.87 -3.44
C ASN A 45 2.94 -13.32 -2.04
N SER A 46 3.74 -12.37 -1.57
CA SER A 46 3.63 -11.80 -0.23
C SER A 46 3.73 -10.29 -0.25
N SER A 47 2.64 -9.62 0.13
CA SER A 47 2.61 -8.15 0.29
C SER A 47 3.64 -7.65 1.32
N LEU A 48 3.88 -8.42 2.38
CA LEU A 48 4.90 -8.08 3.38
C LEU A 48 6.32 -7.98 2.79
N ASN A 49 6.66 -8.86 1.84
CA ASN A 49 7.96 -8.77 1.17
C ASN A 49 8.06 -7.50 0.34
N ILE A 50 6.98 -7.12 -0.35
CA ILE A 50 6.91 -5.88 -1.13
C ILE A 50 7.07 -4.67 -0.21
N MET A 51 6.38 -4.65 0.92
CA MET A 51 6.43 -3.57 1.89
C MET A 51 7.81 -3.44 2.52
N TYR A 52 8.40 -4.57 2.94
CA TYR A 52 9.76 -4.59 3.45
C TYR A 52 10.76 -4.08 2.40
N ASP A 53 10.69 -4.58 1.17
CA ASP A 53 11.57 -4.15 0.09
C ASP A 53 11.41 -2.65 -0.23
N THR A 54 10.16 -2.16 -0.23
CA THR A 54 9.88 -0.74 -0.44
C THR A 54 10.46 0.13 0.66
N VAL A 55 10.24 -0.22 1.93
CA VAL A 55 10.84 0.51 3.07
C VAL A 55 12.35 0.44 3.02
N MET A 56 12.93 -0.73 2.72
CA MET A 56 14.37 -0.92 2.58
C MET A 56 14.95 -0.03 1.48
N ARG A 57 14.28 0.09 0.32
CA ARG A 57 14.72 0.98 -0.77
C ARG A 57 14.68 2.44 -0.35
N CYS A 58 13.61 2.88 0.30
CA CYS A 58 13.53 4.24 0.86
C CYS A 58 14.64 4.47 1.91
N TRP A 59 14.92 3.47 2.74
CA TRP A 59 15.94 3.53 3.78
C TRP A 59 17.35 3.67 3.19
N VAL A 60 17.68 2.91 2.15
CA VAL A 60 19.04 2.86 1.57
C VAL A 60 19.24 3.92 0.49
N PHE A 61 18.26 4.13 -0.37
CA PHE A 61 18.41 4.93 -1.59
C PHE A 61 17.60 6.24 -1.58
N GLY A 62 16.65 6.39 -0.68
CA GLY A 62 15.63 7.43 -0.77
C GLY A 62 14.57 7.08 -1.83
N THR A 63 13.61 7.97 -2.02
CA THR A 63 12.55 7.83 -3.03
C THR A 63 12.40 9.11 -3.81
N LEU A 64 12.24 9.01 -5.13
CA LEU A 64 12.10 10.15 -6.06
C LEU A 64 13.19 11.23 -5.90
N GLY A 65 14.42 10.83 -5.57
CA GLY A 65 15.54 11.75 -5.38
C GLY A 65 15.65 12.35 -3.99
N SER A 66 14.81 11.92 -3.03
CA SER A 66 14.92 12.35 -1.64
C SER A 66 16.15 11.78 -0.94
N THR A 67 16.51 12.38 0.19
CA THR A 67 17.55 11.84 1.06
C THR A 67 17.17 10.44 1.54
N PRO A 68 18.08 9.45 1.50
CA PRO A 68 17.86 8.14 2.11
C PRO A 68 17.40 8.27 3.58
N TRP A 69 16.36 7.55 3.95
CA TRP A 69 15.81 7.66 5.30
C TRP A 69 16.82 7.29 6.39
N SER A 70 17.76 6.40 6.08
CA SER A 70 18.87 6.05 7.00
C SER A 70 19.83 7.20 7.33
N LYS A 71 19.76 8.31 6.59
CA LYS A 71 20.59 9.51 6.81
C LYS A 71 19.84 10.66 7.48
N LEU A 72 18.57 10.43 7.83
CA LEU A 72 17.75 11.40 8.55
C LEU A 72 17.91 11.19 10.06
N ASP A 73 17.78 12.27 10.81
CA ASP A 73 17.88 12.22 12.27
C ASP A 73 16.71 11.44 12.91
N SER A 74 15.55 11.46 12.27
CA SER A 74 14.36 10.76 12.71
C SER A 74 13.49 10.35 11.52
N VAL A 75 12.92 9.15 11.61
CA VAL A 75 11.90 8.65 10.68
C VAL A 75 10.74 8.10 11.49
N LYS A 76 9.53 8.50 11.15
CA LYS A 76 8.29 8.11 11.83
C LYS A 76 7.27 7.57 10.84
N PHE A 77 6.45 6.64 11.33
CA PHE A 77 5.29 6.13 10.62
C PHE A 77 4.03 6.32 11.44
N VAL A 78 2.96 6.72 10.78
CA VAL A 78 1.62 6.69 11.36
C VAL A 78 1.13 5.24 11.33
N CYS A 79 0.70 4.77 12.48
CA CYS A 79 0.26 3.40 12.71
C CYS A 79 -1.18 3.40 13.26
N PRO A 80 -2.20 3.32 12.39
CA PRO A 80 -3.58 3.19 12.84
C PRO A 80 -3.78 1.91 13.67
N VAL A 81 -4.47 2.06 14.82
CA VAL A 81 -4.71 0.94 15.75
C VAL A 81 -6.20 0.79 16.08
N PRO A 82 -6.72 -0.46 16.12
CA PRO A 82 -6.01 -1.74 15.94
C PRO A 82 -5.54 -1.92 14.49
N GLY A 83 -4.31 -2.41 14.30
CA GLY A 83 -3.68 -2.56 12.98
C GLY A 83 -3.00 -3.91 12.80
N TYR A 84 -2.50 -4.17 11.58
CA TYR A 84 -1.84 -5.42 11.27
C TYR A 84 -0.40 -5.44 11.82
N ASP A 85 -0.16 -6.29 12.78
CA ASP A 85 1.09 -6.38 13.55
C ASP A 85 2.34 -6.64 12.69
N ARG A 86 2.16 -7.30 11.52
CA ARG A 86 3.27 -7.57 10.60
C ARG A 86 3.79 -6.31 9.93
N HIS A 87 2.92 -5.33 9.63
CA HIS A 87 3.36 -4.01 9.17
C HIS A 87 4.21 -3.32 10.24
N PHE A 88 3.78 -3.39 11.48
CA PHE A 88 4.53 -2.81 12.60
C PHE A 88 5.89 -3.47 12.78
N GLY A 89 5.97 -4.79 12.56
CA GLY A 89 7.24 -5.51 12.53
C GLY A 89 8.21 -5.04 11.45
N VAL A 90 7.71 -4.57 10.30
CA VAL A 90 8.57 -3.95 9.27
C VAL A 90 9.16 -2.63 9.78
N THR A 91 8.33 -1.75 10.36
CA THR A 91 8.82 -0.48 10.93
C THR A 91 9.81 -0.70 12.06
N GLU A 92 9.53 -1.64 12.94
CA GLU A 92 10.42 -2.00 14.05
C GLU A 92 11.80 -2.49 13.56
N ALA A 93 11.82 -3.31 12.49
CA ALA A 93 13.06 -3.85 11.92
C ALA A 93 14.02 -2.78 11.41
N PHE A 94 13.53 -1.61 10.99
CA PHE A 94 14.33 -0.47 10.58
C PHE A 94 14.54 0.57 11.68
N GLY A 95 14.04 0.35 12.90
CA GLY A 95 14.12 1.32 13.99
C GLY A 95 13.30 2.59 13.72
N ILE A 96 12.27 2.51 12.89
CA ILE A 96 11.35 3.60 12.58
C ILE A 96 10.42 3.81 13.77
N GLU A 97 10.25 5.04 14.22
CA GLU A 97 9.33 5.38 15.29
C GLU A 97 7.88 5.19 14.84
N MET A 98 7.12 4.43 15.60
CA MET A 98 5.69 4.19 15.34
C MET A 98 4.84 5.11 16.20
N VAL A 99 4.06 5.98 15.54
CA VAL A 99 3.11 6.87 16.20
C VAL A 99 1.71 6.35 15.93
N THR A 100 1.03 5.91 16.97
CA THR A 100 -0.30 5.32 16.85
C THR A 100 -1.38 6.39 16.78
N VAL A 101 -2.38 6.14 15.92
CA VAL A 101 -3.63 6.90 15.87
C VAL A 101 -4.82 5.94 16.02
N PRO A 102 -5.91 6.34 16.68
CA PRO A 102 -7.07 5.47 16.82
C PRO A 102 -7.77 5.25 15.47
N MET A 103 -8.48 4.12 15.38
CA MET A 103 -9.43 3.83 14.29
C MET A 103 -10.83 3.64 14.87
N ASP A 104 -11.82 4.04 14.11
CA ASP A 104 -13.24 3.75 14.34
C ASP A 104 -13.83 2.89 13.20
N GLU A 105 -15.15 2.84 13.11
CA GLU A 105 -15.87 2.11 12.06
C GLU A 105 -15.70 2.71 10.65
N ASN A 106 -15.15 3.90 10.50
CA ASN A 106 -14.92 4.58 9.23
C ASN A 106 -13.46 4.50 8.77
N GLY A 107 -12.54 4.13 9.65
CA GLY A 107 -11.10 4.07 9.41
C GLY A 107 -10.29 4.86 10.43
N PRO A 108 -9.06 5.28 10.10
CA PRO A 108 -8.22 6.05 11.00
C PRO A 108 -8.80 7.45 11.29
N ASP A 109 -8.55 7.94 12.51
CA ASP A 109 -8.83 9.33 12.89
C ASP A 109 -7.99 10.28 12.01
N MET A 110 -8.64 10.82 10.99
CA MET A 110 -7.97 11.66 10.01
C MET A 110 -7.57 13.03 10.57
N ASP A 111 -8.24 13.54 11.60
CA ASP A 111 -7.82 14.80 12.24
C ASP A 111 -6.46 14.61 12.89
N ALA A 112 -6.27 13.51 13.60
CA ALA A 112 -4.99 13.15 14.21
C ALA A 112 -3.91 12.86 13.14
N VAL A 113 -4.26 12.12 12.08
CA VAL A 113 -3.31 11.82 10.99
C VAL A 113 -2.82 13.10 10.33
N GLU A 114 -3.73 13.96 9.89
CA GLU A 114 -3.39 15.21 9.18
C GLU A 114 -2.58 16.17 10.05
N GLU A 115 -2.90 16.30 11.34
CA GLU A 115 -2.13 17.11 12.29
C GLU A 115 -0.67 16.65 12.38
N LEU A 116 -0.44 15.34 12.50
CA LEU A 116 0.90 14.78 12.57
C LEU A 116 1.70 15.03 11.30
N VAL A 117 1.16 14.66 10.14
CA VAL A 117 1.90 14.67 8.89
C VAL A 117 2.10 16.07 8.28
N ALA A 118 1.20 17.02 8.59
CA ALA A 118 1.29 18.37 8.08
C ALA A 118 2.40 19.21 8.74
N ASN A 119 2.78 18.87 9.98
CA ASN A 119 3.66 19.70 10.81
C ASN A 119 5.05 19.10 11.04
N ASP A 120 5.26 17.82 10.71
CA ASP A 120 6.50 17.12 10.99
C ASP A 120 6.97 16.32 9.76
N SER A 121 8.04 16.77 9.13
CA SER A 121 8.64 16.12 7.96
C SER A 121 9.37 14.81 8.27
N SER A 122 9.48 14.41 9.52
CA SER A 122 10.01 13.10 9.91
C SER A 122 9.00 11.97 9.66
N PHE A 123 7.70 12.26 9.53
CA PHE A 123 6.72 11.28 9.10
C PHE A 123 6.92 10.92 7.64
N LYS A 124 7.20 9.65 7.36
CA LYS A 124 7.52 9.15 6.02
C LYS A 124 6.49 8.17 5.47
N GLY A 125 5.59 7.69 6.30
CA GLY A 125 4.57 6.77 5.84
C GLY A 125 3.44 6.53 6.81
N ILE A 126 2.40 5.91 6.26
CA ILE A 126 1.24 5.40 7.00
C ILE A 126 0.91 3.99 6.49
N TRP A 127 0.58 3.09 7.43
CA TRP A 127 0.08 1.77 7.11
C TRP A 127 -1.45 1.77 7.00
N CYS A 128 -1.98 1.29 5.88
CA CYS A 128 -3.42 1.19 5.65
C CYS A 128 -3.80 -0.22 5.19
N VAL A 129 -4.78 -0.84 5.85
CA VAL A 129 -5.51 -2.02 5.37
C VAL A 129 -6.96 -1.58 5.16
N PRO A 130 -7.31 -1.06 3.97
CA PRO A 130 -8.49 -0.22 3.81
C PRO A 130 -9.80 -0.99 3.68
N LYS A 131 -9.75 -2.25 3.29
CA LYS A 131 -10.94 -3.10 3.17
C LYS A 131 -10.77 -4.36 3.99
N TYR A 132 -11.72 -4.53 4.92
CA TYR A 132 -11.68 -5.56 5.95
C TYR A 132 -10.38 -5.52 6.75
N SER A 133 -10.12 -4.35 7.38
CA SER A 133 -8.91 -4.11 8.15
C SER A 133 -8.61 -5.25 9.12
N ASN A 134 -7.34 -5.62 9.24
CA ASN A 134 -6.91 -6.67 10.15
C ASN A 134 -6.32 -6.03 11.44
N PRO A 135 -6.90 -6.33 12.63
CA PRO A 135 -7.93 -7.32 12.95
C PRO A 135 -9.38 -6.76 12.96
N GLY A 136 -9.61 -5.48 12.74
CA GLY A 136 -10.87 -4.81 13.03
C GLY A 136 -12.03 -5.10 12.05
N GLY A 137 -11.76 -5.57 10.85
CA GLY A 137 -12.77 -5.84 9.83
C GLY A 137 -13.39 -4.59 9.19
N VAL A 138 -12.83 -3.41 9.44
CA VAL A 138 -13.35 -2.12 8.97
C VAL A 138 -13.05 -1.93 7.48
N THR A 139 -14.02 -1.39 6.73
CA THR A 139 -13.81 -0.83 5.40
C THR A 139 -13.77 0.69 5.51
N TYR A 140 -12.72 1.32 4.97
CA TYR A 140 -12.56 2.77 5.06
C TYR A 140 -13.68 3.48 4.31
N SER A 141 -14.25 4.50 4.94
CA SER A 141 -15.27 5.33 4.31
C SER A 141 -14.69 6.18 3.18
N ASP A 142 -15.54 6.57 2.24
CA ASP A 142 -15.17 7.46 1.14
C ASP A 142 -14.53 8.77 1.62
N GLU A 143 -15.00 9.30 2.76
CA GLU A 143 -14.45 10.50 3.36
C GLU A 143 -13.00 10.29 3.79
N VAL A 144 -12.73 9.21 4.51
CA VAL A 144 -11.37 8.86 4.94
C VAL A 144 -10.44 8.67 3.74
N VAL A 145 -10.89 7.97 2.68
CA VAL A 145 -10.08 7.77 1.49
C VAL A 145 -9.78 9.09 0.79
N ARG A 146 -10.77 9.98 0.62
CA ARG A 146 -10.56 11.30 0.03
C ARG A 146 -9.60 12.17 0.86
N ARG A 147 -9.72 12.14 2.18
CA ARG A 147 -8.81 12.86 3.07
C ARG A 147 -7.38 12.34 2.96
N LEU A 148 -7.17 11.00 2.98
CA LEU A 148 -5.86 10.39 2.77
C LEU A 148 -5.25 10.81 1.42
N ALA A 149 -6.04 10.78 0.34
CA ALA A 149 -5.55 11.13 -1.01
C ALA A 149 -5.17 12.62 -1.15
N SER A 150 -5.84 13.51 -0.40
CA SER A 150 -5.67 14.97 -0.53
C SER A 150 -4.89 15.62 0.61
N MET A 151 -4.49 14.87 1.65
CA MET A 151 -3.79 15.42 2.79
C MET A 151 -2.46 16.07 2.41
N LYS A 152 -2.14 17.16 3.11
CA LYS A 152 -0.87 17.86 2.92
C LYS A 152 0.17 17.33 3.90
N CYS A 153 1.25 16.78 3.36
CA CYS A 153 2.35 16.27 4.16
C CYS A 153 3.53 17.25 4.13
N ALA A 154 4.16 17.47 5.29
CA ALA A 154 5.40 18.24 5.38
C ALA A 154 6.57 17.55 4.67
N ALA A 155 6.54 16.21 4.58
CA ALA A 155 7.51 15.41 3.86
C ALA A 155 7.06 15.19 2.40
N GLU A 156 7.84 15.64 1.41
CA GLU A 156 7.58 15.39 -0.01
C GLU A 156 7.67 13.91 -0.38
N ASP A 157 8.45 13.16 0.39
CA ASP A 157 8.67 11.73 0.23
C ASP A 157 7.76 10.86 1.13
N PHE A 158 6.67 11.41 1.67
CA PHE A 158 5.66 10.65 2.40
C PHE A 158 4.99 9.61 1.49
N ARG A 159 4.71 8.41 2.02
CA ARG A 159 4.07 7.32 1.26
C ARG A 159 2.93 6.69 2.03
N ILE A 160 1.84 6.47 1.33
CA ILE A 160 0.71 5.67 1.83
C ILE A 160 0.95 4.22 1.39
N PHE A 161 1.12 3.32 2.36
CA PHE A 161 1.19 1.89 2.11
C PHE A 161 -0.22 1.33 2.16
N TRP A 162 -0.79 1.11 0.97
CA TRP A 162 -2.20 0.74 0.78
C TRP A 162 -2.31 -0.77 0.55
N ASP A 163 -2.39 -1.54 1.66
CA ASP A 163 -2.51 -3.00 1.61
C ASP A 163 -3.96 -3.42 1.38
N ASN A 164 -4.38 -3.43 0.12
CA ASN A 164 -5.72 -3.85 -0.29
C ASN A 164 -5.78 -5.37 -0.50
N ALA A 165 -5.33 -6.14 0.49
CA ALA A 165 -5.22 -7.60 0.45
C ALA A 165 -6.54 -8.30 0.18
N TYR A 166 -7.66 -7.68 0.54
CA TYR A 166 -9.00 -8.27 0.48
C TYR A 166 -9.88 -7.68 -0.64
N THR A 167 -9.29 -7.06 -1.64
CA THR A 167 -10.02 -6.37 -2.71
C THR A 167 -11.07 -7.24 -3.40
N VAL A 168 -10.79 -8.53 -3.59
CA VAL A 168 -11.67 -9.51 -4.26
C VAL A 168 -12.26 -10.55 -3.30
N HIS A 169 -12.18 -10.32 -1.99
CA HIS A 169 -12.79 -11.20 -0.98
C HIS A 169 -14.24 -10.79 -0.75
N HIS A 170 -15.15 -11.51 -1.34
CA HIS A 170 -16.58 -11.28 -1.19
C HIS A 170 -17.11 -11.95 0.06
N LEU A 171 -17.79 -11.18 0.94
CA LEU A 171 -18.40 -11.69 2.17
C LEU A 171 -19.85 -12.13 1.99
N TYR A 172 -20.52 -11.65 0.94
CA TYR A 172 -21.93 -11.91 0.66
C TYR A 172 -22.09 -12.49 -0.75
N ASP A 173 -23.14 -13.29 -0.94
CA ASP A 173 -23.48 -13.88 -2.24
C ASP A 173 -23.98 -12.80 -3.24
N ASN A 174 -24.62 -11.75 -2.72
CA ASN A 174 -25.12 -10.66 -3.52
C ASN A 174 -24.03 -9.58 -3.72
N PRO A 175 -23.58 -9.30 -4.94
CA PRO A 175 -22.58 -8.26 -5.20
C PRO A 175 -22.97 -6.87 -4.71
N ALA A 176 -24.26 -6.56 -4.65
CA ALA A 176 -24.76 -5.24 -4.20
C ALA A 176 -24.63 -5.04 -2.68
N GLU A 177 -24.41 -6.12 -1.92
CA GLU A 177 -24.26 -6.09 -0.46
C GLU A 177 -22.78 -6.04 -0.04
N GLN A 178 -21.84 -6.17 -1.01
CA GLN A 178 -20.41 -6.07 -0.71
C GLN A 178 -20.02 -4.65 -0.34
N ASP A 179 -19.13 -4.53 0.63
CA ASP A 179 -18.51 -3.24 0.92
C ASP A 179 -17.78 -2.72 -0.32
N GLN A 180 -18.02 -1.46 -0.64
CA GLN A 180 -17.34 -0.76 -1.71
C GLN A 180 -16.22 0.09 -1.09
N LEU A 181 -15.03 -0.03 -1.63
CA LEU A 181 -13.89 0.80 -1.27
C LEU A 181 -13.64 1.78 -2.42
N LEU A 182 -13.59 3.08 -2.09
CA LEU A 182 -13.20 4.09 -3.06
C LEU A 182 -11.73 3.87 -3.47
N ASP A 183 -11.44 3.98 -4.76
CA ASP A 183 -10.07 3.98 -5.24
C ASP A 183 -9.35 5.23 -4.74
N ILE A 184 -8.22 5.04 -4.05
CA ILE A 184 -7.43 6.14 -3.49
C ILE A 184 -6.80 7.04 -4.56
N ALA A 185 -6.58 6.53 -5.76
CA ALA A 185 -6.04 7.31 -6.87
C ALA A 185 -7.11 8.14 -7.60
N ALA A 186 -8.40 7.81 -7.45
CA ALA A 186 -9.49 8.50 -8.15
C ALA A 186 -9.75 9.95 -7.70
N PRO A 187 -9.53 10.33 -6.41
CA PRO A 187 -9.76 11.71 -5.96
C PRO A 187 -8.65 12.71 -6.29
N ALA A 188 -7.53 12.25 -6.85
CA ALA A 188 -6.37 13.10 -7.13
C ALA A 188 -6.53 13.98 -8.38
#